data_1fc941f63ec28437f5270bb32c9f9102
#
_entry.id   1fc941f63ec28437f5270bb32c9f9102
#
_cell.length_a   1.000
_cell.length_b   1.000
_cell.length_c   1.000
_cell.angle_alpha   90.00
_cell.angle_beta   90.00
_cell.angle_gamma   90.00
#
_symmetry.space_group_name_H-M   'P 1'
#
loop_
_entity.id
_entity.type
_entity.pdbx_description
1 polymer ?
#
loop_
_entity_poly.entity_id
_entity_poly.type
_entity_poly.pdbx_seq_one_letter_code
_entity_poly.pdbx_strand_id
1 'polypeptide(L)'
;DQDRGYVCTLSALIVKGATAHLFHVGDTRIYRVQGRTLEQLTEDHRVCMTDGRSYLGRALGVQPQTEIDYRSLPVDAGDMFVLSTDGVHEHMPPGAIVQAIATHAPDLDAAARSIVQQALENGSPDNCTVQIVAIDRVAPADASEMQHQRAQLRLPPVLSARQQFEGYEIVRELHTSHRSHVYL
;
A
#
# COMPACT_ATOMS: atom_id res chain seq x y z
N ASP A 1 -10.96 28.23 -24.25
CA ASP A 1 -10.29 27.03 -23.69
C ASP A 1 -9.49 27.29 -22.39
N GLN A 2 -9.98 28.22 -21.53
CA GLN A 2 -9.32 28.56 -20.26
C GLN A 2 -9.80 27.76 -19.06
N ASP A 3 -10.72 26.81 -19.21
CA ASP A 3 -11.35 26.07 -18.10
C ASP A 3 -10.98 24.57 -18.03
N ARG A 4 -9.97 24.11 -18.74
CA ARG A 4 -9.44 22.76 -18.55
C ARG A 4 -8.42 22.76 -17.42
N GLY A 5 -8.86 22.44 -16.22
CA GLY A 5 -7.96 22.19 -15.09
C GLY A 5 -7.00 21.03 -15.40
N TYR A 6 -5.79 21.08 -14.83
CA TYR A 6 -4.87 19.97 -14.88
C TYR A 6 -5.30 18.92 -13.86
N VAL A 7 -5.37 17.66 -14.31
CA VAL A 7 -5.74 16.51 -13.48
C VAL A 7 -4.58 15.53 -13.50
N CYS A 8 -4.18 15.03 -12.33
CA CYS A 8 -3.20 13.97 -12.23
C CYS A 8 -3.46 13.03 -11.05
N THR A 9 -2.96 11.82 -11.15
CA THR A 9 -2.92 10.86 -10.05
C THR A 9 -1.65 11.07 -9.22
N LEU A 10 -1.65 10.60 -7.98
CA LEU A 10 -0.48 10.59 -7.12
C LEU A 10 -0.45 9.32 -6.29
N SER A 11 0.65 8.59 -6.37
CA SER A 11 0.99 7.53 -5.40
C SER A 11 2.39 7.80 -4.87
N ALA A 12 2.52 7.90 -3.55
CA ALA A 12 3.80 8.13 -2.89
C ALA A 12 4.04 7.08 -1.81
N LEU A 13 5.25 6.54 -1.80
CA LEU A 13 5.77 5.63 -0.78
C LEU A 13 6.91 6.34 -0.04
N ILE A 14 6.73 6.57 1.25
CA ILE A 14 7.73 7.18 2.12
C ILE A 14 8.11 6.17 3.18
N VAL A 15 9.40 5.80 3.25
CA VAL A 15 9.91 4.91 4.28
C VAL A 15 10.60 5.75 5.34
N LYS A 16 10.12 5.63 6.59
CA LYS A 16 10.70 6.29 7.76
C LYS A 16 10.90 5.26 8.86
N GLY A 17 12.14 5.07 9.28
CA GLY A 17 12.49 4.01 10.23
C GLY A 17 12.10 2.63 9.71
N ALA A 18 11.27 1.92 10.45
CA ALA A 18 10.72 0.61 10.07
C ALA A 18 9.26 0.69 9.60
N THR A 19 8.82 1.85 9.10
CA THR A 19 7.43 2.07 8.66
C THR A 19 7.41 2.65 7.26
N ALA A 20 6.60 2.05 6.39
CA ALA A 20 6.21 2.60 5.10
C ALA A 20 4.90 3.39 5.25
N HIS A 21 4.89 4.60 4.73
CA HIS A 21 3.73 5.48 4.65
C HIS A 21 3.35 5.62 3.18
N LEU A 22 2.11 5.26 2.88
CA LEU A 22 1.55 5.34 1.54
C LEU A 22 0.52 6.47 1.49
N PHE A 23 0.64 7.30 0.47
CA PHE A 23 -0.35 8.33 0.13
C PHE A 23 -0.82 8.06 -1.28
N HIS A 24 -2.13 8.05 -1.49
CA HIS A 24 -2.68 7.65 -2.78
C HIS A 24 -3.91 8.45 -3.17
N VAL A 25 -3.95 8.87 -4.43
CA VAL A 25 -5.15 9.37 -5.11
C VAL A 25 -5.03 9.06 -6.61
N GLY A 26 -6.07 8.44 -7.15
CA GLY A 26 -6.11 8.05 -8.56
C GLY A 26 -6.19 6.55 -8.77
N ASP A 27 -5.57 6.07 -9.83
CA ASP A 27 -5.54 4.67 -10.25
C ASP A 27 -4.12 4.12 -10.50
N THR A 28 -3.09 4.88 -10.16
CA THR A 28 -1.74 4.32 -10.04
C THR A 28 -1.69 3.38 -8.85
N ARG A 29 -0.91 2.31 -8.93
CA ARG A 29 -0.92 1.27 -7.90
C ARG A 29 0.42 1.13 -7.20
N ILE A 30 0.36 0.85 -5.90
CA ILE A 30 1.50 0.41 -5.09
C ILE A 30 1.25 -1.03 -4.67
N TYR A 31 2.23 -1.88 -4.92
CA TYR A 31 2.22 -3.27 -4.51
C TYR A 31 3.38 -3.58 -3.56
N ARG A 32 3.20 -4.58 -2.69
CA ARG A 32 4.28 -5.24 -1.96
C ARG A 32 4.50 -6.62 -2.59
N VAL A 33 5.76 -6.95 -2.85
CA VAL A 33 6.13 -8.29 -3.33
C VAL A 33 6.11 -9.25 -2.14
N GLN A 34 5.31 -10.31 -2.23
CA GLN A 34 5.23 -11.36 -1.22
C GLN A 34 5.55 -12.71 -1.86
N GLY A 35 6.81 -13.11 -1.78
CA GLY A 35 7.28 -14.34 -2.41
C GLY A 35 7.06 -14.31 -3.93
N ARG A 36 6.04 -14.99 -4.42
CA ARG A 36 5.69 -15.07 -5.85
C ARG A 36 4.42 -14.32 -6.23
N THR A 37 3.91 -13.49 -5.35
CA THR A 37 2.68 -12.73 -5.55
C THR A 37 2.90 -11.24 -5.29
N LEU A 38 2.00 -10.42 -5.82
CA LEU A 38 1.90 -9.00 -5.50
C LEU A 38 0.67 -8.77 -4.62
N GLU A 39 0.86 -8.18 -3.46
CA GLU A 39 -0.22 -7.62 -2.66
C GLU A 39 -0.45 -6.17 -3.11
N GLN A 40 -1.62 -5.85 -3.64
CA GLN A 40 -1.99 -4.47 -3.94
C GLN A 40 -2.29 -3.72 -2.63
N LEU A 41 -1.59 -2.62 -2.41
CA LEU A 41 -1.69 -1.81 -1.19
C LEU A 41 -2.60 -0.59 -1.35
N THR A 42 -2.87 -0.16 -2.57
CA THR A 42 -3.75 0.97 -2.93
C THR A 42 -5.04 0.46 -3.54
N GLU A 43 -6.10 1.25 -3.48
CA GLU A 43 -7.39 0.98 -4.12
C GLU A 43 -7.61 2.00 -5.24
N ASP A 44 -7.97 1.52 -6.43
CA ASP A 44 -8.16 2.39 -7.59
C ASP A 44 -9.40 3.28 -7.40
N HIS A 45 -9.23 4.58 -7.57
CA HIS A 45 -10.33 5.54 -7.53
C HIS A 45 -10.99 5.67 -8.90
N ARG A 46 -11.60 4.59 -9.35
CA ARG A 46 -12.34 4.53 -10.63
C ARG A 46 -13.83 4.35 -10.40
N VAL A 47 -14.62 5.01 -11.22
CA VAL A 47 -16.08 4.87 -11.25
C VAL A 47 -16.45 4.22 -12.57
N CYS A 48 -17.07 3.05 -12.49
CA CYS A 48 -17.62 2.36 -13.65
C CYS A 48 -19.02 2.90 -13.96
N MET A 49 -19.26 3.36 -15.17
CA MET A 49 -20.56 3.79 -15.66
C MET A 49 -21.36 2.59 -16.18
N THR A 50 -22.67 2.76 -16.26
CA THR A 50 -23.59 1.72 -16.78
C THR A 50 -23.34 1.32 -18.24
N ASP A 51 -22.63 2.16 -19.00
CA ASP A 51 -22.21 1.90 -20.39
C ASP A 51 -20.88 1.10 -20.50
N GLY A 52 -20.31 0.68 -19.35
CA GLY A 52 -19.06 -0.07 -19.29
C GLY A 52 -17.79 0.79 -19.36
N ARG A 53 -17.92 2.11 -19.45
CA ARG A 53 -16.76 3.01 -19.38
C ARG A 53 -16.34 3.22 -17.94
N SER A 54 -15.04 3.30 -17.72
CA SER A 54 -14.44 3.64 -16.44
C SER A 54 -13.81 5.03 -16.48
N TYR A 55 -14.06 5.83 -15.47
CA TYR A 55 -13.50 7.17 -15.33
C TYR A 55 -12.81 7.31 -14.00
N LEU A 56 -11.80 8.18 -13.96
CA LEU A 56 -11.13 8.53 -12.73
C LEU A 56 -12.09 9.27 -11.80
N GLY A 57 -12.45 8.62 -10.70
CA GLY A 57 -13.44 9.17 -9.74
C GLY A 57 -12.82 10.17 -8.78
N ARG A 58 -11.51 10.05 -8.52
CA ARG A 58 -10.76 10.91 -7.59
C ARG A 58 -9.34 11.11 -8.12
N ALA A 59 -8.92 12.38 -8.25
CA ALA A 59 -7.58 12.77 -8.69
C ALA A 59 -7.27 14.20 -8.24
N LEU A 60 -6.01 14.56 -8.20
CA LEU A 60 -5.59 15.94 -7.97
C LEU A 60 -6.11 16.84 -9.11
N GLY A 61 -6.68 17.98 -8.75
CA GLY A 61 -7.21 18.95 -9.71
C GLY A 61 -8.67 18.72 -10.14
N VAL A 62 -9.31 17.60 -9.75
CA VAL A 62 -10.73 17.35 -10.03
C VAL A 62 -11.63 18.17 -9.10
N GLN A 63 -11.22 18.32 -7.84
CA GLN A 63 -11.96 19.05 -6.81
C GLN A 63 -11.03 19.99 -6.05
N PRO A 64 -11.54 21.12 -5.50
CA PRO A 64 -10.74 22.05 -4.71
C PRO A 64 -10.10 21.43 -3.47
N GLN A 65 -10.74 20.41 -2.90
CA GLN A 65 -10.24 19.60 -1.79
C GLN A 65 -10.27 18.14 -2.23
N THR A 66 -9.09 17.55 -2.34
CA THR A 66 -8.94 16.15 -2.73
C THR A 66 -8.65 15.31 -1.50
N GLU A 67 -9.49 14.30 -1.25
CA GLU A 67 -9.19 13.27 -0.25
C GLU A 67 -8.06 12.38 -0.75
N ILE A 68 -7.01 12.30 0.06
CA ILE A 68 -5.85 11.44 -0.18
C ILE A 68 -5.95 10.26 0.78
N ASP A 69 -5.93 9.04 0.23
CA ASP A 69 -5.87 7.84 1.05
C ASP A 69 -4.50 7.74 1.70
N TYR A 70 -4.50 7.40 2.98
CA TYR A 70 -3.30 7.16 3.76
C TYR A 70 -3.33 5.76 4.38
N ARG A 71 -2.24 5.04 4.21
CA ARG A 71 -2.00 3.75 4.87
C ARG A 71 -0.58 3.71 5.38
N SER A 72 -0.36 3.10 6.53
CA SER A 72 0.99 2.77 7.01
C SER A 72 1.10 1.28 7.30
N LEU A 73 2.30 0.73 7.10
CA LEU A 73 2.60 -0.66 7.39
C LEU A 73 4.06 -0.82 7.83
N PRO A 74 4.36 -1.83 8.66
CA PRO A 74 5.75 -2.13 9.01
C PRO A 74 6.51 -2.66 7.79
N VAL A 75 7.80 -2.31 7.73
CA VAL A 75 8.72 -2.81 6.72
C VAL A 75 9.96 -3.39 7.36
N ASP A 76 10.47 -4.44 6.74
CA ASP A 76 11.69 -5.12 7.12
C ASP A 76 12.72 -5.08 5.98
N ALA A 77 13.99 -5.34 6.32
CA ALA A 77 15.01 -5.54 5.31
C ALA A 77 14.63 -6.74 4.41
N GLY A 78 14.75 -6.55 3.10
CA GLY A 78 14.33 -7.54 2.10
C GLY A 78 12.93 -7.29 1.55
N ASP A 79 12.13 -6.39 2.11
CA ASP A 79 10.86 -5.99 1.52
C ASP A 79 11.08 -5.30 0.17
N MET A 80 10.14 -5.52 -0.73
CA MET A 80 10.17 -4.92 -2.04
C MET A 80 8.79 -4.39 -2.42
N PHE A 81 8.78 -3.19 -3.01
CA PHE A 81 7.56 -2.54 -3.48
C PHE A 81 7.66 -2.25 -4.98
N VAL A 82 6.52 -2.28 -5.64
CA VAL A 82 6.38 -1.92 -7.05
C VAL A 82 5.31 -0.84 -7.15
N LEU A 83 5.65 0.28 -7.78
CA LEU A 83 4.71 1.34 -8.13
C LEU A 83 4.53 1.30 -9.65
N SER A 84 3.29 1.33 -10.12
CA SER A 84 3.01 1.29 -11.57
C SER A 84 1.84 2.18 -11.97
N THR A 85 1.92 2.72 -13.18
CA THR A 85 0.78 3.36 -13.86
C THR A 85 -0.13 2.29 -14.50
N ASP A 86 -1.33 2.69 -14.87
CA ASP A 86 -2.33 1.84 -15.52
C ASP A 86 -1.83 1.25 -16.84
N GLY A 87 -1.07 1.99 -17.65
CA GLY A 87 -0.40 1.47 -18.83
C GLY A 87 0.46 0.22 -18.58
N VAL A 88 0.92 0.02 -17.34
CA VAL A 88 1.64 -1.20 -16.96
C VAL A 88 0.69 -2.25 -16.39
N HIS A 89 -0.03 -1.95 -15.31
CA HIS A 89 -0.75 -2.99 -14.58
C HIS A 89 -2.04 -3.47 -15.29
N GLU A 90 -2.58 -2.74 -16.25
CA GLU A 90 -3.67 -3.21 -17.10
C GLU A 90 -3.18 -4.19 -18.19
N HIS A 91 -1.88 -4.14 -18.56
CA HIS A 91 -1.30 -4.95 -19.62
C HIS A 91 -0.32 -6.00 -19.13
N MET A 92 -0.02 -6.02 -17.82
CA MET A 92 0.88 -6.97 -17.19
C MET A 92 0.17 -7.69 -16.03
N PRO A 93 -0.04 -9.01 -16.09
CA PRO A 93 -0.57 -9.74 -14.95
C PRO A 93 0.44 -9.70 -13.78
N PRO A 94 -0.03 -9.69 -12.52
CA PRO A 94 0.84 -9.60 -11.34
C PRO A 94 1.96 -10.65 -11.30
N GLY A 95 1.67 -11.88 -11.73
CA GLY A 95 2.67 -12.94 -11.80
C GLY A 95 3.80 -12.69 -12.80
N ALA A 96 3.53 -12.00 -13.92
CA ALA A 96 4.56 -11.64 -14.89
C ALA A 96 5.48 -10.54 -14.36
N ILE A 97 4.95 -9.59 -13.59
CA ILE A 97 5.77 -8.56 -12.92
C ILE A 97 6.74 -9.23 -11.93
N VAL A 98 6.24 -10.13 -11.08
CA VAL A 98 7.09 -10.87 -10.14
C VAL A 98 8.13 -11.72 -10.86
N GLN A 99 7.74 -12.38 -11.96
CA GLN A 99 8.66 -13.18 -12.78
C GLN A 99 9.77 -12.32 -13.40
N ALA A 100 9.44 -11.14 -13.91
CA ALA A 100 10.44 -10.20 -14.46
C ALA A 100 11.44 -9.76 -13.39
N ILE A 101 10.97 -9.44 -12.18
CA ILE A 101 11.82 -9.09 -11.04
C ILE A 101 12.76 -10.26 -10.71
N ALA A 102 12.22 -11.48 -10.58
CA ALA A 102 13.00 -12.66 -10.23
C ALA A 102 14.05 -13.02 -11.30
N THR A 103 13.72 -12.80 -12.58
CA THR A 103 14.60 -13.10 -13.71
C THR A 103 15.81 -12.17 -13.77
N HIS A 104 15.62 -10.90 -13.41
CA HIS A 104 16.67 -9.88 -13.53
C HIS A 104 17.39 -9.58 -12.21
N ALA A 105 16.93 -10.14 -11.08
CA ALA A 105 17.57 -9.93 -9.79
C ALA A 105 19.09 -10.25 -9.86
N PRO A 106 19.96 -9.39 -9.27
CA PRO A 106 19.63 -8.24 -8.44
C PRO A 106 19.48 -6.91 -9.20
N ASP A 107 19.52 -6.89 -10.55
CA ASP A 107 19.40 -5.68 -11.37
C ASP A 107 17.93 -5.24 -11.49
N LEU A 108 17.49 -4.41 -10.55
CA LEU A 108 16.11 -3.89 -10.53
C LEU A 108 15.82 -2.91 -11.67
N ASP A 109 16.83 -2.24 -12.21
CA ASP A 109 16.69 -1.38 -13.39
C ASP A 109 16.41 -2.21 -14.65
N ALA A 110 17.09 -3.33 -14.80
CA ALA A 110 16.81 -4.28 -15.89
C ALA A 110 15.40 -4.88 -15.73
N ALA A 111 14.99 -5.23 -14.51
CA ALA A 111 13.64 -5.70 -14.23
C ALA A 111 12.58 -4.66 -14.61
N ALA A 112 12.76 -3.40 -14.21
CA ALA A 112 11.83 -2.31 -14.52
C ALA A 112 11.71 -2.08 -16.03
N ARG A 113 12.84 -2.04 -16.75
CA ARG A 113 12.85 -1.94 -18.23
C ARG A 113 12.13 -3.12 -18.89
N SER A 114 12.36 -4.33 -18.41
CA SER A 114 11.70 -5.54 -18.93
C SER A 114 10.18 -5.49 -18.73
N ILE A 115 9.71 -5.03 -17.57
CA ILE A 115 8.28 -4.88 -17.29
C ILE A 115 7.63 -3.89 -18.25
N VAL A 116 8.23 -2.70 -18.42
CA VAL A 116 7.72 -1.68 -19.36
C VAL A 116 7.70 -2.22 -20.79
N GLN A 117 8.78 -2.86 -21.23
CA GLN A 117 8.86 -3.43 -22.56
C GLN A 117 7.77 -4.49 -22.81
N GLN A 118 7.56 -5.38 -21.87
CA GLN A 118 6.51 -6.39 -21.97
C GLN A 118 5.11 -5.78 -21.97
N ALA A 119 4.84 -4.72 -21.19
CA ALA A 119 3.57 -4.01 -21.22
C ALA A 119 3.27 -3.43 -22.61
N LEU A 120 4.29 -2.82 -23.24
CA LEU A 120 4.19 -2.30 -24.60
C LEU A 120 3.97 -3.41 -25.63
N GLU A 121 4.69 -4.53 -25.53
CA GLU A 121 4.53 -5.71 -26.39
C GLU A 121 3.14 -6.35 -26.23
N ASN A 122 2.55 -6.27 -25.04
CA ASN A 122 1.18 -6.69 -24.77
C ASN A 122 0.13 -5.71 -25.27
N GLY A 123 0.54 -4.63 -25.94
CA GLY A 123 -0.33 -3.69 -26.60
C GLY A 123 -0.81 -2.53 -25.75
N SER A 124 -0.08 -2.16 -24.70
CA SER A 124 -0.38 -0.95 -23.94
C SER A 124 -0.36 0.29 -24.83
N PRO A 125 -1.46 1.04 -24.91
CA PRO A 125 -1.54 2.27 -25.71
C PRO A 125 -1.14 3.52 -24.93
N ASP A 126 -0.81 3.38 -23.64
CA ASP A 126 -0.61 4.48 -22.71
C ASP A 126 0.85 4.59 -22.26
N ASN A 127 1.14 5.65 -21.49
CA ASN A 127 2.43 5.85 -20.86
C ASN A 127 2.68 4.77 -19.81
N CYS A 128 3.74 4.01 -19.98
CA CYS A 128 4.12 2.94 -19.08
C CYS A 128 5.22 3.42 -18.12
N THR A 129 4.89 3.49 -16.84
CA THR A 129 5.88 3.80 -15.80
C THR A 129 5.85 2.73 -14.72
N VAL A 130 7.02 2.24 -14.35
CA VAL A 130 7.20 1.33 -13.21
C VAL A 130 8.40 1.77 -12.39
N GLN A 131 8.27 1.68 -11.07
CA GLN A 131 9.36 1.88 -10.13
C GLN A 131 9.40 0.68 -9.17
N ILE A 132 10.60 0.14 -8.94
CA ILE A 132 10.84 -0.95 -8.01
C ILE A 132 11.70 -0.42 -6.87
N VAL A 133 11.24 -0.59 -5.64
CA VAL A 133 11.93 -0.14 -4.43
C VAL A 133 12.23 -1.35 -3.56
N ALA A 134 13.50 -1.65 -3.33
CA ALA A 134 13.94 -2.67 -2.39
C ALA A 134 14.41 -2.03 -1.09
N ILE A 135 14.06 -2.61 0.04
CA ILE A 135 14.47 -2.18 1.37
C ILE A 135 15.70 -2.98 1.79
N ASP A 136 16.88 -2.45 1.60
CA ASP A 136 18.12 -3.12 1.99
C ASP A 136 18.32 -3.16 3.49
N ARG A 137 17.97 -2.07 4.17
CA ARG A 137 18.07 -1.91 5.62
C ARG A 137 16.99 -0.99 6.14
N VAL A 138 16.51 -1.27 7.35
CA VAL A 138 15.65 -0.36 8.10
C VAL A 138 16.44 0.33 9.19
N ALA A 139 16.23 1.62 9.36
CA ALA A 139 16.78 2.33 10.52
C ALA A 139 16.03 1.91 11.79
N PRO A 140 16.69 1.90 12.96
CA PRO A 140 15.96 1.71 14.22
C PRO A 140 14.83 2.74 14.33
N ALA A 141 13.67 2.29 14.79
CA ALA A 141 12.54 3.18 15.02
C ALA A 141 12.93 4.27 16.03
N ASP A 142 12.69 5.53 15.70
CA ASP A 142 12.92 6.61 16.66
C ASP A 142 11.80 6.64 17.72
N ALA A 143 12.02 7.37 18.82
CA ALA A 143 11.07 7.44 19.93
C ALA A 143 9.69 7.98 19.49
N SER A 144 9.66 8.87 18.49
CA SER A 144 8.42 9.46 17.96
C SER A 144 7.63 8.45 17.15
N GLU A 145 8.31 7.60 16.40
CA GLU A 145 7.72 6.53 15.61
C GLU A 145 7.16 5.40 16.49
N MET A 146 7.90 5.02 17.54
CA MET A 146 7.39 4.09 18.56
C MET A 146 6.16 4.65 19.28
N GLN A 147 6.14 5.95 19.56
CA GLN A 147 4.98 6.58 20.19
C GLN A 147 3.78 6.61 19.24
N HIS A 148 4.00 6.88 17.94
CA HIS A 148 2.96 6.86 16.93
C HIS A 148 2.38 5.45 16.74
N GLN A 149 3.23 4.43 16.64
CA GLN A 149 2.80 3.03 16.56
C GLN A 149 1.99 2.62 17.80
N ARG A 150 2.42 3.02 19.00
CA ARG A 150 1.67 2.78 20.25
C ARG A 150 0.30 3.47 20.24
N ALA A 151 0.20 4.67 19.69
CA ALA A 151 -1.06 5.40 19.60
C ALA A 151 -2.05 4.76 18.61
N GLN A 152 -1.57 4.01 17.63
CA GLN A 152 -2.40 3.26 16.67
C GLN A 152 -2.86 1.90 17.19
N LEU A 153 -2.26 1.38 18.27
CA LEU A 153 -2.73 0.15 18.87
C LEU A 153 -4.14 0.34 19.40
N ARG A 154 -5.04 -0.54 19.00
CA ARG A 154 -6.40 -0.56 19.56
C ARG A 154 -6.29 -0.90 21.03
N LEU A 155 -7.00 -0.13 21.86
CA LEU A 155 -7.14 -0.51 23.26
C LEU A 155 -7.78 -1.90 23.33
N PRO A 156 -7.25 -2.81 24.17
CA PRO A 156 -7.87 -4.11 24.35
C PRO A 156 -9.30 -3.92 24.83
N PRO A 157 -10.25 -4.76 24.37
CA PRO A 157 -11.64 -4.69 24.83
C PRO A 157 -11.71 -4.95 26.34
N VAL A 158 -12.66 -4.35 27.01
CA VAL A 158 -13.02 -4.75 28.38
C VAL A 158 -13.62 -6.14 28.32
N LEU A 159 -12.99 -7.10 28.99
CA LEU A 159 -13.37 -8.50 28.95
C LEU A 159 -14.33 -8.84 30.10
N SER A 160 -15.23 -9.77 29.86
CA SER A 160 -16.18 -10.28 30.86
C SER A 160 -15.84 -11.71 31.28
N ALA A 161 -16.26 -12.11 32.48
CA ALA A 161 -16.11 -13.49 32.92
C ALA A 161 -16.75 -14.48 31.92
N ARG A 162 -16.10 -15.60 31.67
CA ARG A 162 -16.42 -16.65 30.69
C ARG A 162 -16.24 -16.26 29.23
N GLN A 163 -15.68 -15.10 28.96
CA GLN A 163 -15.31 -14.69 27.58
C GLN A 163 -14.02 -15.39 27.14
N GLN A 164 -14.01 -15.86 25.90
CA GLN A 164 -12.79 -16.37 25.25
C GLN A 164 -12.05 -15.19 24.62
N PHE A 165 -10.78 -15.07 24.91
CA PHE A 165 -9.92 -14.03 24.33
C PHE A 165 -8.52 -14.61 24.05
N GLU A 166 -8.11 -14.60 22.82
CA GLU A 166 -6.78 -15.07 22.37
C GLU A 166 -6.39 -16.48 22.87
N GLY A 167 -7.36 -17.39 22.97
CA GLY A 167 -7.15 -18.76 23.43
C GLY A 167 -7.23 -18.96 24.95
N TYR A 168 -7.51 -17.89 25.72
CA TYR A 168 -7.73 -17.94 27.15
C TYR A 168 -9.20 -17.74 27.51
N GLU A 169 -9.66 -18.45 28.54
CA GLU A 169 -10.97 -18.20 29.14
C GLU A 169 -10.81 -17.25 30.34
N ILE A 170 -11.55 -16.14 30.31
CA ILE A 170 -11.51 -15.15 31.40
C ILE A 170 -12.37 -15.67 32.57
N VAL A 171 -11.74 -15.97 33.69
CA VAL A 171 -12.44 -16.44 34.89
C VAL A 171 -13.08 -15.26 35.61
N ARG A 172 -12.32 -14.22 35.87
CA ARG A 172 -12.78 -12.99 36.53
C ARG A 172 -11.80 -11.85 36.39
N GLU A 173 -12.29 -10.63 36.59
CA GLU A 173 -11.46 -9.46 36.77
C GLU A 173 -10.80 -9.48 38.15
N LEU A 174 -9.49 -9.19 38.17
CA LEU A 174 -8.70 -9.07 39.42
C LEU A 174 -8.48 -7.61 39.79
N HIS A 175 -8.26 -6.75 38.78
CA HIS A 175 -7.97 -5.32 39.00
C HIS A 175 -8.42 -4.51 37.79
N THR A 176 -8.98 -3.35 38.05
CA THR A 176 -9.32 -2.37 37.04
C THR A 176 -8.86 -0.97 37.44
N SER A 177 -8.27 -0.25 36.51
CA SER A 177 -7.92 1.16 36.65
C SER A 177 -8.09 1.88 35.32
N HIS A 178 -7.91 3.19 35.29
CA HIS A 178 -7.92 3.96 34.03
C HIS A 178 -6.74 3.62 33.10
N ARG A 179 -5.77 2.83 33.55
CA ARG A 179 -4.56 2.47 32.78
C ARG A 179 -4.41 0.98 32.51
N SER A 180 -5.10 0.12 33.26
CA SER A 180 -4.91 -1.32 33.15
C SER A 180 -6.11 -2.11 33.65
N HIS A 181 -6.37 -3.22 32.99
CA HIS A 181 -7.28 -4.26 33.43
C HIS A 181 -6.47 -5.55 33.60
N VAL A 182 -6.66 -6.24 34.72
CA VAL A 182 -5.99 -7.52 34.99
C VAL A 182 -7.06 -8.59 35.19
N TYR A 183 -6.96 -9.67 34.45
CA TYR A 183 -7.91 -10.78 34.46
C TYR A 183 -7.23 -12.08 34.90
N LEU A 184 -8.00 -12.97 35.46
CA LEU A 184 -7.61 -14.36 35.74
C LEU A 184 -8.17 -15.25 34.64
#